data_f3c6446361982f1a511a7f8323aa6a1f
#
_entry.id   f3c6446361982f1a511a7f8323aa6a1f
#
_cell.length_a   1.000
_cell.length_b   1.000
_cell.length_c   1.000
_cell.angle_alpha   90.00
_cell.angle_beta   90.00
_cell.angle_gamma   90.00
#
_symmetry.space_group_name_H-M   'P 1'
#
loop_
_entity.id
_entity.type
_entity.pdbx_description
1 polymer ?
#
loop_
_entity_poly.entity_id
_entity_poly.type
_entity_poly.pdbx_seq_one_letter_code
_entity_poly.pdbx_strand_id
1 'polypeptide(L)'
;PLIKVFGRLIKDGVDFKLTVSLSPTLISMLIDPNLQSKYLKHLDKLIELSAKEIERTKWQPEFNSLANMYHSNFIEARRIFADDYRMNLVNAFKHFQESGALEVITCSATHGYLPLMEVERKASVRAQVRAAVGLYEKMFDKKPAGMWLPECGYNPGDEEVLKAEGIKYFFVDTHGILFGSPRPRFGVFSPYLTKSGVAAIGRDTESSKAVWSAKEGYPGDYNYREFY
;
A
#
# COMPACT_ATOMS: atom_id res chain seq x y z
N PRO A 1 -4.16 4.74 -10.78
CA PRO A 1 -4.80 5.92 -10.18
C PRO A 1 -3.90 6.66 -9.21
N LEU A 2 -3.28 6.01 -8.18
CA LEU A 2 -2.47 6.68 -7.15
C LEU A 2 -1.33 7.51 -7.74
N ILE A 3 -0.55 6.93 -8.64
CA ILE A 3 0.61 7.61 -9.28
C ILE A 3 0.16 8.87 -9.99
N LYS A 4 -0.97 8.82 -10.72
CA LYS A 4 -1.58 9.99 -11.37
C LYS A 4 -1.97 11.07 -10.35
N VAL A 5 -2.61 10.69 -9.25
CA VAL A 5 -3.03 11.62 -8.19
C VAL A 5 -1.81 12.25 -7.52
N PHE A 6 -0.83 11.46 -7.11
CA PHE A 6 0.38 11.97 -6.47
C PHE A 6 1.17 12.92 -7.40
N GLY A 7 1.32 12.55 -8.68
CA GLY A 7 1.96 13.41 -9.67
C GLY A 7 1.24 14.73 -9.87
N ARG A 8 -0.10 14.75 -9.85
CA ARG A 8 -0.91 15.97 -9.90
C ARG A 8 -0.70 16.84 -8.67
N LEU A 9 -0.80 16.27 -7.48
CA LEU A 9 -0.61 17.01 -6.23
C LEU A 9 0.75 17.69 -6.18
N ILE A 10 1.82 17.00 -6.59
CA ILE A 10 3.17 17.59 -6.67
C ILE A 10 3.20 18.73 -7.69
N LYS A 11 2.64 18.51 -8.88
CA LYS A 11 2.58 19.55 -9.93
C LYS A 11 1.82 20.80 -9.50
N ASP A 12 0.75 20.59 -8.74
CA ASP A 12 -0.10 21.67 -8.24
C ASP A 12 0.50 22.34 -6.97
N GLY A 13 1.68 21.92 -6.52
CA GLY A 13 2.39 22.48 -5.36
C GLY A 13 1.72 22.14 -4.01
N VAL A 14 0.89 21.10 -3.96
CA VAL A 14 0.24 20.67 -2.72
C VAL A 14 1.25 19.89 -1.88
N ASP A 15 1.54 20.39 -0.67
CA ASP A 15 2.37 19.67 0.30
C ASP A 15 1.54 18.59 0.99
N PHE A 16 1.72 17.34 0.58
CA PHE A 16 1.08 16.19 1.19
C PHE A 16 2.12 15.19 1.71
N LYS A 17 1.76 14.48 2.77
CA LYS A 17 2.58 13.42 3.37
C LYS A 17 1.72 12.19 3.59
N LEU A 18 2.13 11.06 3.02
CA LEU A 18 1.43 9.79 3.17
C LEU A 18 2.44 8.67 3.45
N THR A 19 2.03 7.72 4.27
CA THR A 19 2.74 6.44 4.44
C THR A 19 2.05 5.37 3.60
N VAL A 20 2.83 4.66 2.78
CA VAL A 20 2.33 3.59 1.90
C VAL A 20 3.11 2.32 2.19
N SER A 21 2.40 1.23 2.45
CA SER A 21 3.01 -0.09 2.59
C SER A 21 3.09 -0.79 1.23
N LEU A 22 4.31 -1.15 0.81
CA LEU A 22 4.54 -2.03 -0.34
C LEU A 22 5.07 -3.37 0.16
N SER A 23 4.22 -4.40 0.10
CA SER A 23 4.65 -5.74 0.50
C SER A 23 5.70 -6.30 -0.47
N PRO A 24 6.63 -7.14 -0.01
CA PRO A 24 7.60 -7.79 -0.89
C PRO A 24 6.97 -8.59 -2.03
N THR A 25 5.84 -9.23 -1.79
CA THR A 25 5.07 -9.93 -2.82
C THR A 25 4.56 -8.98 -3.91
N LEU A 26 4.01 -7.83 -3.53
CA LEU A 26 3.58 -6.81 -4.48
C LEU A 26 4.77 -6.25 -5.27
N ILE A 27 5.88 -5.93 -4.61
CA ILE A 27 7.10 -5.48 -5.29
C ILE A 27 7.56 -6.51 -6.32
N SER A 28 7.62 -7.80 -5.92
CA SER A 28 8.02 -8.89 -6.81
C SER A 28 7.12 -9.00 -8.04
N MET A 29 5.80 -8.83 -7.88
CA MET A 29 4.86 -8.80 -9.00
C MET A 29 5.05 -7.58 -9.91
N LEU A 30 5.31 -6.42 -9.33
CA LEU A 30 5.50 -5.18 -10.10
C LEU A 30 6.78 -5.17 -10.95
N ILE A 31 7.80 -5.93 -10.55
CA ILE A 31 9.07 -6.03 -11.28
C ILE A 31 9.18 -7.28 -12.16
N ASP A 32 8.19 -8.18 -12.12
CA ASP A 32 8.20 -9.39 -12.94
C ASP A 32 7.93 -9.07 -14.43
N PRO A 33 8.85 -9.39 -15.36
CA PRO A 33 8.70 -9.03 -16.76
C PRO A 33 7.48 -9.66 -17.45
N ASN A 34 7.08 -10.89 -17.02
CA ASN A 34 5.91 -11.56 -17.58
C ASN A 34 4.62 -10.85 -17.15
N LEU A 35 4.54 -10.47 -15.88
CA LEU A 35 3.38 -9.72 -15.36
C LEU A 35 3.32 -8.33 -15.97
N GLN A 36 4.44 -7.65 -16.12
CA GLN A 36 4.53 -6.37 -16.81
C GLN A 36 4.02 -6.46 -18.25
N SER A 37 4.47 -7.47 -19.00
CA SER A 37 4.01 -7.69 -20.39
C SER A 37 2.52 -8.01 -20.45
N LYS A 38 2.00 -8.84 -19.52
CA LYS A 38 0.57 -9.15 -19.44
C LYS A 38 -0.26 -7.92 -19.13
N TYR A 39 0.20 -7.07 -18.21
CA TYR A 39 -0.49 -5.84 -17.85
C TYR A 39 -0.53 -4.85 -19.01
N LEU A 40 0.56 -4.68 -19.76
CA LEU A 40 0.58 -3.84 -20.95
C LEU A 40 -0.44 -4.32 -21.99
N LYS A 41 -0.47 -5.62 -22.30
CA LYS A 41 -1.45 -6.21 -23.21
C LYS A 41 -2.90 -6.04 -22.72
N HIS A 42 -3.09 -6.09 -21.38
CA HIS A 42 -4.41 -5.84 -20.80
C HIS A 42 -4.86 -4.39 -21.00
N LEU A 43 -3.97 -3.42 -20.79
CA LEU A 43 -4.26 -2.01 -21.06
C LEU A 43 -4.59 -1.76 -22.55
N ASP A 44 -3.83 -2.37 -23.46
CA ASP A 44 -4.10 -2.26 -24.90
C ASP A 44 -5.51 -2.79 -25.25
N LYS A 45 -5.92 -3.92 -24.67
CA LYS A 45 -7.29 -4.45 -24.84
C LYS A 45 -8.36 -3.54 -24.25
N LEU A 46 -8.13 -2.93 -23.09
CA LEU A 46 -9.07 -1.99 -22.48
C LEU A 46 -9.22 -0.72 -23.32
N ILE A 47 -8.16 -0.23 -23.92
CA ILE A 47 -8.20 0.92 -24.85
C ILE A 47 -9.03 0.56 -26.09
N GLU A 48 -8.80 -0.60 -26.67
CA GLU A 48 -9.59 -1.08 -27.82
C GLU A 48 -11.08 -1.24 -27.47
N LEU A 49 -11.37 -1.87 -26.34
CA LEU A 49 -12.74 -2.07 -25.88
C LEU A 49 -13.45 -0.74 -25.62
N SER A 50 -12.82 0.18 -24.93
CA SER A 50 -13.41 1.48 -24.64
C SER A 50 -13.62 2.34 -25.90
N ALA A 51 -12.78 2.21 -26.93
CA ALA A 51 -13.01 2.83 -28.22
C ALA A 51 -14.27 2.27 -28.90
N LYS A 52 -14.51 0.95 -28.85
CA LYS A 52 -15.73 0.32 -29.35
C LYS A 52 -16.96 0.77 -28.55
N GLU A 53 -16.81 0.95 -27.23
CA GLU A 53 -17.90 1.44 -26.37
C GLU A 53 -18.28 2.90 -26.68
N ILE A 54 -17.34 3.76 -27.04
CA ILE A 54 -17.64 5.12 -27.49
C ILE A 54 -18.55 5.09 -28.72
N GLU A 55 -18.23 4.25 -29.72
CA GLU A 55 -19.05 4.10 -30.91
C GLU A 55 -20.42 3.48 -30.60
N ARG A 56 -20.45 2.44 -29.77
CA ARG A 56 -21.69 1.76 -29.39
C ARG A 56 -22.66 2.69 -28.66
N THR A 57 -22.13 3.59 -27.81
CA THR A 57 -22.93 4.48 -26.95
C THR A 57 -23.17 5.87 -27.54
N LYS A 58 -22.75 6.14 -28.78
CA LYS A 58 -22.78 7.49 -29.37
C LYS A 58 -24.17 8.18 -29.34
N TRP A 59 -25.23 7.43 -29.28
CA TRP A 59 -26.62 7.92 -29.17
C TRP A 59 -27.16 7.90 -27.72
N GLN A 60 -26.31 7.58 -26.73
CA GLN A 60 -26.63 7.49 -25.31
C GLN A 60 -25.70 8.43 -24.54
N PRO A 61 -26.01 9.74 -24.43
CA PRO A 61 -25.06 10.74 -23.93
C PRO A 61 -24.43 10.45 -22.57
N GLU A 62 -25.21 9.90 -21.64
CA GLU A 62 -24.75 9.54 -20.28
C GLU A 62 -23.69 8.43 -20.33
N PHE A 63 -23.96 7.35 -21.04
CA PHE A 63 -23.02 6.23 -21.21
C PHE A 63 -21.84 6.62 -22.08
N ASN A 64 -22.05 7.43 -23.11
CA ASN A 64 -20.98 7.89 -23.98
C ASN A 64 -19.96 8.77 -23.21
N SER A 65 -20.43 9.63 -22.32
CA SER A 65 -19.56 10.41 -21.44
C SER A 65 -18.66 9.52 -20.58
N LEU A 66 -19.24 8.46 -20.00
CA LEU A 66 -18.47 7.48 -19.20
C LEU A 66 -17.48 6.69 -20.08
N ALA A 67 -17.87 6.25 -21.27
CA ALA A 67 -16.99 5.55 -22.20
C ALA A 67 -15.76 6.40 -22.58
N ASN A 68 -15.96 7.68 -22.86
CA ASN A 68 -14.89 8.63 -23.14
C ASN A 68 -13.96 8.83 -21.93
N MET A 69 -14.52 8.95 -20.72
CA MET A 69 -13.75 9.05 -19.48
C MET A 69 -12.85 7.82 -19.28
N TYR A 70 -13.40 6.61 -19.40
CA TYR A 70 -12.63 5.37 -19.27
C TYR A 70 -11.57 5.24 -20.35
N HIS A 71 -11.88 5.55 -21.61
CA HIS A 71 -10.91 5.51 -22.70
C HIS A 71 -9.72 6.43 -22.42
N SER A 72 -9.97 7.66 -22.02
CA SER A 72 -8.92 8.61 -21.64
C SER A 72 -8.09 8.11 -20.46
N ASN A 73 -8.74 7.54 -19.45
CA ASN A 73 -8.05 7.00 -18.28
C ASN A 73 -7.15 5.78 -18.62
N PHE A 74 -7.57 4.91 -19.55
CA PHE A 74 -6.78 3.76 -19.97
C PHE A 74 -5.56 4.19 -20.80
N ILE A 75 -5.73 5.14 -21.71
CA ILE A 75 -4.62 5.74 -22.47
C ILE A 75 -3.59 6.37 -21.51
N GLU A 76 -4.06 7.15 -20.55
CA GLU A 76 -3.17 7.76 -19.56
C GLU A 76 -2.48 6.72 -18.66
N ALA A 77 -3.19 5.69 -18.22
CA ALA A 77 -2.61 4.61 -17.44
C ALA A 77 -1.52 3.86 -18.22
N ARG A 78 -1.77 3.62 -19.52
CA ARG A 78 -0.77 3.01 -20.41
C ARG A 78 0.47 3.89 -20.55
N ARG A 79 0.30 5.18 -20.80
CA ARG A 79 1.40 6.15 -20.91
C ARG A 79 2.22 6.18 -19.62
N ILE A 80 1.59 6.31 -18.45
CA ILE A 80 2.27 6.30 -17.15
C ILE A 80 3.06 5.00 -16.98
N PHE A 81 2.45 3.86 -17.28
CA PHE A 81 3.08 2.56 -17.07
C PHE A 81 4.23 2.33 -18.05
N ALA A 82 3.99 2.47 -19.35
CA ALA A 82 4.96 2.11 -20.40
C ALA A 82 6.02 3.18 -20.63
N ASP A 83 5.60 4.46 -20.70
CA ASP A 83 6.47 5.54 -21.16
C ASP A 83 7.14 6.25 -19.99
N ASP A 84 6.38 6.69 -18.97
CA ASP A 84 6.93 7.46 -17.85
C ASP A 84 7.83 6.59 -16.95
N TYR A 85 7.39 5.37 -16.62
CA TYR A 85 8.11 4.48 -15.69
C TYR A 85 8.66 3.20 -16.31
N ARG A 86 8.65 3.06 -17.64
CA ARG A 86 9.23 1.93 -18.38
C ARG A 86 8.81 0.57 -17.81
N MET A 87 7.51 0.41 -17.56
CA MET A 87 6.84 -0.75 -16.96
C MET A 87 7.21 -1.06 -15.49
N ASN A 88 8.11 -0.31 -14.86
CA ASN A 88 8.49 -0.52 -13.47
C ASN A 88 7.87 0.53 -12.55
N LEU A 89 6.69 0.22 -11.97
CA LEU A 89 5.98 1.12 -11.08
C LEU A 89 6.65 1.29 -9.70
N VAL A 90 7.59 0.42 -9.32
CA VAL A 90 8.39 0.62 -8.10
C VAL A 90 9.20 1.92 -8.20
N ASN A 91 9.68 2.26 -9.40
CA ASN A 91 10.37 3.53 -9.65
C ASN A 91 9.47 4.76 -9.41
N ALA A 92 8.17 4.64 -9.64
CA ALA A 92 7.23 5.72 -9.31
C ALA A 92 7.17 5.97 -7.81
N PHE A 93 7.02 4.91 -7.02
CA PHE A 93 6.99 5.03 -5.54
C PHE A 93 8.33 5.53 -5.00
N LYS A 94 9.44 5.07 -5.57
CA LYS A 94 10.78 5.58 -5.23
C LYS A 94 10.90 7.08 -5.48
N HIS A 95 10.46 7.56 -6.65
CA HIS A 95 10.44 8.99 -6.99
C HIS A 95 9.63 9.81 -5.97
N PHE A 96 8.43 9.37 -5.62
CA PHE A 96 7.60 10.07 -4.62
C PHE A 96 8.20 10.02 -3.21
N GLN A 97 8.93 8.97 -2.88
CA GLN A 97 9.67 8.89 -1.62
C GLN A 97 10.87 9.84 -1.61
N GLU A 98 11.61 9.95 -2.69
CA GLU A 98 12.73 10.87 -2.84
C GLU A 98 12.29 12.35 -2.80
N SER A 99 11.12 12.65 -3.34
CA SER A 99 10.50 13.99 -3.23
C SER A 99 10.01 14.33 -1.81
N GLY A 100 10.00 13.36 -0.90
CA GLY A 100 9.51 13.51 0.46
C GLY A 100 7.98 13.52 0.60
N ALA A 101 7.23 13.27 -0.48
CA ALA A 101 5.77 13.18 -0.45
C ALA A 101 5.27 11.86 0.15
N LEU A 102 6.01 10.77 -0.07
CA LEU A 102 5.68 9.47 0.50
C LEU A 102 6.75 8.97 1.47
N GLU A 103 6.29 8.32 2.52
CA GLU A 103 7.07 7.34 3.25
C GLU A 103 6.64 5.94 2.82
N VAL A 104 7.50 5.24 2.10
CA VAL A 104 7.25 3.85 1.72
C VAL A 104 7.78 2.94 2.83
N ILE A 105 6.91 2.09 3.35
CA ILE A 105 7.27 1.05 4.33
C ILE A 105 7.10 -0.34 3.73
N THR A 106 7.61 -1.35 4.42
CA THR A 106 7.48 -2.75 3.99
C THR A 106 6.47 -3.54 4.83
N CYS A 107 6.30 -4.80 4.49
CA CYS A 107 5.55 -5.81 5.24
C CYS A 107 6.42 -7.05 5.40
N SER A 108 5.98 -8.12 6.08
CA SER A 108 6.71 -9.39 6.10
C SER A 108 6.77 -10.02 4.69
N ALA A 109 7.82 -10.79 4.41
CA ALA A 109 8.18 -11.24 3.04
C ALA A 109 7.04 -11.91 2.27
N THR A 110 6.29 -12.79 2.91
CA THR A 110 5.17 -13.54 2.30
C THR A 110 3.84 -13.27 3.00
N HIS A 111 3.73 -12.16 3.72
CA HIS A 111 2.56 -11.80 4.52
C HIS A 111 2.20 -12.85 5.59
N GLY A 112 3.19 -13.60 6.08
CA GLY A 112 2.98 -14.59 7.14
C GLY A 112 2.58 -13.93 8.45
N TYR A 113 1.52 -14.46 9.11
CA TYR A 113 1.03 -13.94 10.39
C TYR A 113 2.04 -14.23 11.49
N LEU A 114 2.82 -13.23 11.90
CA LEU A 114 3.99 -13.36 12.75
C LEU A 114 3.70 -14.08 14.08
N PRO A 115 2.59 -13.81 14.80
CA PRO A 115 2.29 -14.48 16.05
C PRO A 115 2.17 -15.99 15.97
N LEU A 116 1.81 -16.56 14.81
CA LEU A 116 1.72 -17.99 14.60
C LEU A 116 3.00 -18.60 14.00
N MET A 117 4.01 -17.79 13.70
CA MET A 117 5.29 -18.21 13.14
C MET A 117 6.40 -18.36 14.18
N GLU A 118 6.03 -18.37 15.45
CA GLU A 118 6.98 -18.46 16.57
C GLU A 118 7.50 -19.90 16.78
N VAL A 119 8.43 -20.30 15.95
CA VAL A 119 9.20 -21.54 16.12
C VAL A 119 10.65 -21.19 16.46
N GLU A 120 11.26 -22.00 17.33
CA GLU A 120 12.68 -21.96 17.68
C GLU A 120 13.31 -20.54 17.67
N ARG A 121 13.12 -19.79 18.76
CA ARG A 121 13.71 -18.45 18.93
C ARG A 121 13.33 -17.45 17.81
N LYS A 122 12.11 -17.52 17.29
CA LYS A 122 11.59 -16.63 16.23
C LYS A 122 12.39 -16.72 14.90
N ALA A 123 12.93 -17.89 14.55
CA ALA A 123 13.72 -18.03 13.33
C ALA A 123 12.92 -17.69 12.07
N SER A 124 11.65 -18.16 12.00
CA SER A 124 10.75 -17.85 10.88
C SER A 124 10.39 -16.37 10.80
N VAL A 125 10.13 -15.72 11.95
CA VAL A 125 9.88 -14.28 12.03
C VAL A 125 11.09 -13.50 11.51
N ARG A 126 12.32 -13.85 11.97
CA ARG A 126 13.55 -13.24 11.46
C ARG A 126 13.71 -13.42 9.95
N ALA A 127 13.45 -14.60 9.42
CA ALA A 127 13.54 -14.84 7.98
C ALA A 127 12.56 -13.95 7.20
N GLN A 128 11.32 -13.82 7.66
CA GLN A 128 10.30 -12.96 7.05
C GLN A 128 10.72 -11.48 7.05
N VAL A 129 11.20 -10.98 8.18
CA VAL A 129 11.60 -9.57 8.32
C VAL A 129 12.87 -9.29 7.50
N ARG A 130 13.89 -10.13 7.61
CA ARG A 130 15.17 -9.96 6.89
C ARG A 130 14.99 -10.00 5.38
N ALA A 131 14.23 -10.96 4.86
CA ALA A 131 13.96 -11.04 3.43
C ALA A 131 13.19 -9.81 2.92
N ALA A 132 12.24 -9.30 3.71
CA ALA A 132 11.51 -8.09 3.36
C ALA A 132 12.42 -6.85 3.33
N VAL A 133 13.24 -6.66 4.36
CA VAL A 133 14.18 -5.55 4.43
C VAL A 133 15.20 -5.62 3.28
N GLY A 134 15.75 -6.81 2.99
CA GLY A 134 16.73 -6.97 1.92
C GLY A 134 16.15 -6.66 0.53
N LEU A 135 14.89 -7.07 0.25
CA LEU A 135 14.22 -6.69 -1.00
C LEU A 135 13.96 -5.18 -1.05
N TYR A 136 13.50 -4.60 0.05
CA TYR A 136 13.27 -3.16 0.12
C TYR A 136 14.55 -2.36 -0.14
N GLU A 137 15.68 -2.70 0.54
CA GLU A 137 16.98 -2.05 0.30
C GLU A 137 17.40 -2.13 -1.17
N LYS A 138 17.23 -3.30 -1.79
CA LYS A 138 17.53 -3.48 -3.22
C LYS A 138 16.71 -2.56 -4.13
N MET A 139 15.46 -2.25 -3.77
CA MET A 139 14.55 -1.48 -4.63
C MET A 139 14.61 0.03 -4.34
N PHE A 140 14.83 0.42 -3.09
CA PHE A 140 14.75 1.81 -2.64
C PHE A 140 16.10 2.42 -2.21
N ASP A 141 17.20 1.68 -2.30
CA ASP A 141 18.57 2.08 -1.93
C ASP A 141 18.70 2.58 -0.47
N LYS A 142 17.79 2.18 0.39
CA LYS A 142 17.78 2.48 1.84
C LYS A 142 16.96 1.48 2.62
N LYS A 143 17.18 1.39 3.93
CA LYS A 143 16.34 0.56 4.81
C LYS A 143 14.96 1.16 5.01
N PRO A 144 13.89 0.34 5.13
CA PRO A 144 12.58 0.82 5.51
C PRO A 144 12.60 1.31 6.95
N ALA A 145 11.99 2.46 7.24
CA ALA A 145 11.85 2.95 8.60
C ALA A 145 10.73 2.23 9.36
N GLY A 146 9.67 1.85 8.67
CA GLY A 146 8.49 1.21 9.24
C GLY A 146 8.13 -0.12 8.62
N MET A 147 7.31 -0.89 9.34
CA MET A 147 6.75 -2.15 8.86
C MET A 147 5.26 -2.26 9.19
N TRP A 148 4.46 -2.62 8.20
CA TRP A 148 3.11 -3.08 8.42
C TRP A 148 3.18 -4.57 8.80
N LEU A 149 2.83 -4.89 10.04
CA LEU A 149 2.74 -6.30 10.45
C LEU A 149 1.52 -6.94 9.77
N PRO A 150 1.65 -8.17 9.23
CA PRO A 150 0.50 -8.87 8.66
C PRO A 150 -0.67 -8.94 9.63
N GLU A 151 -1.83 -8.48 9.17
CA GLU A 151 -3.06 -8.37 9.99
C GLU A 151 -2.87 -7.63 11.33
N CYS A 152 -1.86 -6.74 11.39
CA CYS A 152 -1.45 -6.04 12.61
C CYS A 152 -1.11 -6.96 13.79
N GLY A 153 -0.80 -8.23 13.51
CA GLY A 153 -0.48 -9.23 14.52
C GLY A 153 0.90 -9.01 15.13
N TYR A 154 0.94 -8.94 16.46
CA TYR A 154 2.14 -8.68 17.24
C TYR A 154 2.19 -9.58 18.46
N ASN A 155 3.36 -10.16 18.72
CA ASN A 155 3.72 -10.77 20.00
C ASN A 155 4.92 -10.07 20.63
N PRO A 156 4.96 -9.96 21.96
CA PRO A 156 6.13 -9.43 22.65
C PRO A 156 7.42 -10.14 22.22
N GLY A 157 8.45 -9.33 21.90
CA GLY A 157 9.73 -9.79 21.38
C GLY A 157 9.83 -9.77 19.85
N ASP A 158 8.75 -9.56 19.10
CA ASP A 158 8.83 -9.31 17.64
C ASP A 158 9.57 -8.00 17.37
N GLU A 159 9.40 -7.01 18.23
CA GLU A 159 10.08 -5.72 18.15
C GLU A 159 11.61 -5.82 18.25
N GLU A 160 12.15 -6.86 18.89
CA GLU A 160 13.58 -7.12 18.92
C GLU A 160 14.11 -7.55 17.55
N VAL A 161 13.33 -8.37 16.84
CA VAL A 161 13.62 -8.77 15.47
C VAL A 161 13.55 -7.58 14.53
N LEU A 162 12.52 -6.75 14.68
CA LEU A 162 12.35 -5.52 13.89
C LEU A 162 13.52 -4.56 14.11
N LYS A 163 13.91 -4.32 15.36
CA LYS A 163 15.05 -3.49 15.73
C LYS A 163 16.36 -3.98 15.12
N ALA A 164 16.60 -5.30 15.16
CA ALA A 164 17.83 -5.91 14.62
C ALA A 164 17.99 -5.66 13.12
N GLU A 165 16.90 -5.53 12.38
CA GLU A 165 16.89 -5.21 10.95
C GLU A 165 16.75 -3.69 10.67
N GLY A 166 16.69 -2.84 11.69
CA GLY A 166 16.69 -1.38 11.57
C GLY A 166 15.31 -0.74 11.44
N ILE A 167 14.24 -1.49 11.66
CA ILE A 167 12.87 -0.98 11.70
C ILE A 167 12.69 -0.13 12.96
N LYS A 168 12.12 1.06 12.80
CA LYS A 168 11.93 2.04 13.86
C LYS A 168 10.51 2.05 14.41
N TYR A 169 9.52 1.66 13.60
CA TYR A 169 8.12 1.60 14.02
C TYR A 169 7.34 0.54 13.26
N PHE A 170 6.22 0.12 13.83
CA PHE A 170 5.28 -0.83 13.24
C PHE A 170 3.84 -0.48 13.64
N PHE A 171 2.88 -1.04 12.89
CA PHE A 171 1.47 -0.85 13.16
C PHE A 171 0.85 -2.06 13.86
N VAL A 172 -0.03 -1.77 14.81
CA VAL A 172 -0.85 -2.76 15.52
C VAL A 172 -2.32 -2.34 15.48
N ASP A 173 -3.20 -3.29 15.73
CA ASP A 173 -4.62 -2.96 15.83
C ASP A 173 -4.92 -2.14 17.09
N THR A 174 -6.03 -1.42 17.09
CA THR A 174 -6.49 -0.54 18.17
C THR A 174 -6.41 -1.20 19.55
N HIS A 175 -6.87 -2.44 19.67
CA HIS A 175 -6.86 -3.17 20.95
C HIS A 175 -5.45 -3.51 21.43
N GLY A 176 -4.49 -3.68 20.54
CA GLY A 176 -3.07 -3.89 20.90
C GLY A 176 -2.46 -2.72 21.66
N ILE A 177 -2.96 -1.50 21.43
CA ILE A 177 -2.57 -0.31 22.18
C ILE A 177 -3.46 -0.15 23.43
N LEU A 178 -4.80 -0.14 23.28
CA LEU A 178 -5.72 0.21 24.35
C LEU A 178 -5.63 -0.72 25.58
N PHE A 179 -5.25 -1.97 25.38
CA PHE A 179 -5.08 -2.95 26.46
C PHE A 179 -3.62 -3.14 26.91
N GLY A 180 -2.74 -2.26 26.46
CA GLY A 180 -1.36 -2.23 26.92
C GLY A 180 -1.20 -1.97 28.42
N SER A 181 -0.10 -2.45 29.01
CA SER A 181 0.24 -2.20 30.41
C SER A 181 1.64 -1.54 30.50
N PRO A 182 1.73 -0.33 31.12
CA PRO A 182 0.64 0.50 31.67
C PRO A 182 -0.33 0.98 30.57
N ARG A 183 -1.55 1.33 30.97
CA ARG A 183 -2.56 1.80 30.00
C ARG A 183 -2.09 3.07 29.31
N PRO A 184 -2.16 3.13 27.96
CA PRO A 184 -1.68 4.27 27.20
C PRO A 184 -2.54 5.52 27.44
N ARG A 185 -1.91 6.63 27.77
CA ARG A 185 -2.57 7.89 28.14
C ARG A 185 -3.36 8.52 26.98
N PHE A 186 -2.86 8.37 25.76
CA PHE A 186 -3.42 9.03 24.57
C PHE A 186 -4.11 8.04 23.61
N GLY A 187 -4.45 6.84 24.06
CA GLY A 187 -5.08 5.83 23.21
C GLY A 187 -4.26 5.54 21.96
N VAL A 188 -4.90 5.51 20.81
CA VAL A 188 -4.22 5.27 19.51
C VAL A 188 -3.62 6.54 18.87
N PHE A 189 -3.82 7.70 19.48
CA PHE A 189 -3.42 9.00 18.93
C PHE A 189 -1.96 9.39 19.25
N SER A 190 -1.17 8.46 19.74
CA SER A 190 0.25 8.65 20.00
C SER A 190 1.01 7.35 19.76
N PRO A 191 2.24 7.39 19.24
CA PRO A 191 3.12 6.24 19.21
C PRO A 191 3.60 5.87 20.61
N TYR A 192 3.81 4.57 20.86
CA TYR A 192 4.30 4.04 22.13
C TYR A 192 5.57 3.23 21.92
N LEU A 193 6.60 3.54 22.69
CA LEU A 193 7.85 2.80 22.61
C LEU A 193 7.74 1.45 23.32
N THR A 194 8.11 0.39 22.61
CA THR A 194 8.31 -0.93 23.19
C THR A 194 9.59 -0.94 24.06
N LYS A 195 9.81 -2.01 24.80
CA LYS A 195 11.04 -2.18 25.61
C LYS A 195 12.31 -2.09 24.76
N SER A 196 12.28 -2.50 23.52
CA SER A 196 13.40 -2.43 22.59
C SER A 196 13.64 -1.02 22.04
N GLY A 197 12.68 -0.09 22.21
CA GLY A 197 12.71 1.26 21.65
C GLY A 197 12.13 1.38 20.25
N VAL A 198 11.56 0.32 19.70
CA VAL A 198 10.77 0.39 18.45
C VAL A 198 9.38 0.92 18.77
N ALA A 199 8.86 1.85 17.98
CA ALA A 199 7.56 2.46 18.23
C ALA A 199 6.42 1.60 17.70
N ALA A 200 5.40 1.35 18.52
CA ALA A 200 4.12 0.80 18.10
C ALA A 200 3.11 1.93 17.84
N ILE A 201 2.44 1.90 16.70
CA ILE A 201 1.43 2.86 16.29
C ILE A 201 0.11 2.10 16.15
N GLY A 202 -0.93 2.56 16.88
CA GLY A 202 -2.26 1.96 16.82
C GLY A 202 -3.05 2.43 15.60
N ARG A 203 -3.84 1.52 15.01
CA ARG A 203 -4.85 1.90 14.02
C ARG A 203 -5.97 2.67 14.71
N ASP A 204 -6.51 3.66 14.04
CA ASP A 204 -7.77 4.29 14.44
C ASP A 204 -8.96 3.52 13.85
N THR A 205 -9.84 3.03 14.72
CA THR A 205 -10.98 2.20 14.34
C THR A 205 -12.01 2.97 13.52
N GLU A 206 -12.28 4.22 13.86
CA GLU A 206 -13.31 5.03 13.17
C GLU A 206 -12.89 5.32 11.72
N SER A 207 -11.70 5.85 11.53
CA SER A 207 -11.16 6.12 10.18
C SER A 207 -11.05 4.85 9.35
N SER A 208 -10.61 3.74 9.97
CA SER A 208 -10.51 2.45 9.28
C SER A 208 -11.86 1.94 8.81
N LYS A 209 -12.89 2.03 9.66
CA LYS A 209 -14.26 1.61 9.32
C LYS A 209 -14.87 2.51 8.25
N ALA A 210 -14.70 3.82 8.34
CA ALA A 210 -15.20 4.78 7.35
C ALA A 210 -14.71 4.48 5.93
N VAL A 211 -13.49 3.97 5.79
CA VAL A 211 -12.88 3.65 4.49
C VAL A 211 -13.13 2.21 4.05
N TRP A 212 -13.17 1.27 4.98
CA TRP A 212 -13.08 -0.16 4.65
C TRP A 212 -14.34 -0.98 4.92
N SER A 213 -15.21 -0.53 5.85
CA SER A 213 -16.39 -1.31 6.23
C SER A 213 -17.47 -1.27 5.16
N ALA A 214 -17.95 -2.44 4.74
CA ALA A 214 -19.12 -2.56 3.87
C ALA A 214 -20.45 -2.24 4.57
N LYS A 215 -20.45 -2.04 5.90
CA LYS A 215 -21.65 -1.71 6.67
C LYS A 215 -21.66 -0.27 7.16
N GLU A 216 -20.52 0.23 7.62
CA GLU A 216 -20.40 1.53 8.31
C GLU A 216 -19.59 2.55 7.48
N GLY A 217 -18.90 2.11 6.43
CA GLY A 217 -18.05 2.95 5.57
C GLY A 217 -18.64 3.22 4.19
N TYR A 218 -17.94 4.04 3.41
CA TYR A 218 -18.33 4.39 2.05
C TYR A 218 -18.52 3.18 1.12
N PRO A 219 -17.82 2.02 1.26
CA PRO A 219 -18.08 0.85 0.41
C PRO A 219 -19.49 0.27 0.57
N GLY A 220 -20.14 0.54 1.71
CA GLY A 220 -21.51 0.15 1.97
C GLY A 220 -22.57 1.19 1.61
N ASP A 221 -22.14 2.42 1.29
CA ASP A 221 -23.03 3.51 0.92
C ASP A 221 -23.64 3.29 -0.47
N TYR A 222 -24.94 3.59 -0.61
CA TYR A 222 -25.68 3.42 -1.85
C TYR A 222 -25.03 4.10 -3.05
N ASN A 223 -24.45 5.28 -2.87
CA ASN A 223 -23.85 6.07 -3.95
C ASN A 223 -22.52 5.51 -4.46
N TYR A 224 -21.87 4.62 -3.71
CA TYR A 224 -20.56 4.06 -4.03
C TYR A 224 -20.58 2.54 -4.25
N ARG A 225 -21.71 1.90 -3.98
CA ARG A 225 -21.83 0.44 -4.02
C ARG A 225 -22.25 -0.03 -5.41
N GLU A 226 -21.52 -0.99 -5.95
CA GLU A 226 -21.91 -1.75 -7.13
C GLU A 226 -22.79 -2.94 -6.71
N PHE A 227 -23.80 -3.26 -7.51
CA PHE A 227 -24.82 -4.26 -7.19
C PHE A 227 -24.70 -5.55 -8.02
N TYR A 228 -23.56 -5.81 -8.62
CA TYR A 228 -23.32 -7.00 -9.47
C TYR A 228 -22.38 -7.99 -8.80
#